data_d533ff75c8df2719376eb171c35c531a
#
_entry.id   d533ff75c8df2719376eb171c35c531a
#
_cell.length_a   1.000
_cell.length_b   1.000
_cell.length_c   1.000
_cell.angle_alpha   90.00
_cell.angle_beta   90.00
_cell.angle_gamma   90.00
#
_symmetry.space_group_name_H-M   'P 1'
#
loop_
_entity.id
_entity.type
_entity.pdbx_description
1 polymer ?
#
loop_
_entity_poly.entity_id
_entity_poly.type
_entity_poly.pdbx_seq_one_letter_code
_entity_poly.pdbx_strand_id
1 'polypeptide(L)'
;PLELSIDALAWSGVDESNTNPLFEKLEFKTLKDRMKPILLKSTSKAPEPALELFATEIAEGVLSPAEASAKIAQHSGDIAITYQLVDEKLHRYAVALTPDDVFLVHSSEMGDWATNSAISKIAHDAKSLARINGLTGICFDTSLAAYLVNPGVRSQEFKDIQERWGDGSGIN
;
A
#
# COMPACT_ATOMS: atom_id res chain seq x y z
N PRO A 1 -36.18 17.11 -30.31
CA PRO A 1 -35.24 17.48 -29.24
C PRO A 1 -35.39 16.52 -28.08
N LEU A 2 -34.26 15.94 -27.62
CA LEU A 2 -34.23 15.14 -26.40
C LEU A 2 -34.27 16.10 -25.22
N GLU A 3 -35.32 16.04 -24.42
CA GLU A 3 -35.41 16.79 -23.16
C GLU A 3 -34.68 16.00 -22.05
N LEU A 4 -33.34 16.06 -22.07
CA LEU A 4 -32.49 15.51 -21.02
C LEU A 4 -31.92 16.66 -20.19
N SER A 5 -32.19 16.67 -18.89
CA SER A 5 -31.48 17.54 -17.96
C SER A 5 -30.12 16.96 -17.61
N ILE A 6 -29.14 17.80 -17.26
CA ILE A 6 -27.81 17.37 -16.85
C ILE A 6 -27.92 16.49 -15.60
N ASP A 7 -28.86 16.79 -14.71
CA ASP A 7 -29.09 15.99 -13.48
C ASP A 7 -29.60 14.57 -13.77
N ALA A 8 -30.34 14.38 -14.88
CA ALA A 8 -30.79 13.06 -15.33
C ALA A 8 -29.63 12.18 -15.90
N LEU A 9 -28.50 12.78 -16.20
CA LEU A 9 -27.28 12.10 -16.65
C LEU A 9 -26.33 11.76 -15.51
N ALA A 10 -26.65 12.16 -14.28
CA ALA A 10 -25.84 11.82 -13.12
C ALA A 10 -25.81 10.29 -12.93
N TRP A 11 -24.62 9.74 -12.90
CA TRP A 11 -24.46 8.32 -12.67
C TRP A 11 -24.87 7.96 -11.23
N SER A 12 -25.89 7.13 -11.06
CA SER A 12 -26.45 6.73 -9.77
C SER A 12 -25.85 5.42 -9.21
N GLY A 13 -24.84 4.90 -9.87
CA GLY A 13 -24.24 3.64 -9.49
C GLY A 13 -24.68 2.46 -10.35
N VAL A 14 -24.30 1.28 -9.96
CA VAL A 14 -24.68 0.02 -10.62
C VAL A 14 -25.64 -0.74 -9.71
N ASP A 15 -26.76 -1.16 -10.26
CA ASP A 15 -27.70 -2.02 -9.56
C ASP A 15 -27.22 -3.48 -9.64
N GLU A 16 -26.74 -4.01 -8.52
CA GLU A 16 -26.25 -5.40 -8.41
C GLU A 16 -27.32 -6.43 -8.71
N SER A 17 -28.58 -6.14 -8.37
CA SER A 17 -29.70 -7.07 -8.55
C SER A 17 -29.97 -7.37 -10.02
N ASN A 18 -29.72 -6.39 -10.88
CA ASN A 18 -29.88 -6.52 -12.33
C ASN A 18 -28.57 -6.95 -13.03
N THR A 19 -27.43 -6.53 -12.50
CA THR A 19 -26.14 -6.74 -13.16
C THR A 19 -25.58 -8.14 -12.91
N ASN A 20 -25.73 -8.68 -11.69
CA ASN A 20 -25.22 -9.99 -11.33
C ASN A 20 -25.83 -11.14 -12.17
N PRO A 21 -27.15 -11.21 -12.36
CA PRO A 21 -27.76 -12.25 -13.22
C PRO A 21 -27.30 -12.14 -14.69
N LEU A 22 -27.05 -10.92 -15.16
CA LEU A 22 -26.57 -10.70 -16.53
C LEU A 22 -25.13 -11.23 -16.69
N PHE A 23 -24.25 -10.97 -15.71
CA PHE A 23 -22.89 -11.47 -15.74
C PHE A 23 -22.79 -12.98 -15.64
N GLU A 24 -23.69 -13.61 -14.87
CA GLU A 24 -23.79 -15.07 -14.78
C GLU A 24 -24.26 -15.68 -16.11
N LYS A 25 -25.27 -15.08 -16.73
CA LYS A 25 -25.80 -15.52 -18.03
C LYS A 25 -24.76 -15.38 -19.15
N LEU A 26 -23.90 -14.36 -19.09
CA LEU A 26 -22.86 -14.10 -20.08
C LEU A 26 -21.51 -14.71 -19.71
N GLU A 27 -21.42 -15.46 -18.61
CA GLU A 27 -20.20 -16.08 -18.07
C GLU A 27 -19.03 -15.11 -17.83
N PHE A 28 -19.33 -13.84 -17.49
CA PHE A 28 -18.35 -12.79 -17.26
C PHE A 28 -17.76 -12.83 -15.84
N LYS A 29 -17.09 -13.94 -15.49
CA LYS A 29 -16.52 -14.14 -14.14
C LYS A 29 -15.53 -13.06 -13.73
N THR A 30 -14.58 -12.74 -14.59
CA THR A 30 -13.56 -11.70 -14.34
C THR A 30 -14.13 -10.28 -14.30
N LEU A 31 -15.22 -10.01 -15.01
CA LEU A 31 -15.84 -8.69 -15.02
C LEU A 31 -16.60 -8.42 -13.71
N LYS A 32 -17.22 -9.45 -13.14
CA LYS A 32 -17.87 -9.38 -11.83
C LYS A 32 -16.90 -8.94 -10.73
N ASP A 33 -15.68 -9.50 -10.70
CA ASP A 33 -14.67 -9.12 -9.72
C ASP A 33 -14.13 -7.70 -9.94
N ARG A 34 -13.98 -7.29 -11.19
CA ARG A 34 -13.55 -5.91 -11.54
C ARG A 34 -14.59 -4.85 -11.25
N MET A 35 -15.85 -5.22 -11.15
CA MET A 35 -16.96 -4.31 -10.83
C MET A 35 -17.10 -4.07 -9.32
N LYS A 36 -16.64 -4.97 -8.45
CA LYS A 36 -16.72 -4.82 -6.99
C LYS A 36 -16.23 -3.45 -6.48
N PRO A 37 -15.05 -2.95 -6.86
CA PRO A 37 -14.59 -1.64 -6.40
C PRO A 37 -15.42 -0.47 -6.94
N ILE A 38 -16.14 -0.64 -8.05
CA ILE A 38 -17.03 0.38 -8.61
C ILE A 38 -18.36 0.41 -7.85
N LEU A 39 -18.87 -0.76 -7.48
CA LEU A 39 -20.09 -0.92 -6.66
C LEU A 39 -19.92 -0.31 -5.27
N LEU A 40 -18.77 -0.52 -4.64
CA LEU A 40 -18.44 0.08 -3.33
C LEU A 40 -18.36 1.61 -3.38
N LYS A 41 -18.00 2.22 -4.51
CA LYS A 41 -17.96 3.67 -4.69
C LYS A 41 -19.33 4.32 -4.81
N SER A 42 -20.38 3.59 -5.15
CA SER A 42 -21.73 4.13 -5.33
C SER A 42 -22.51 4.29 -4.01
N THR A 43 -22.05 3.71 -2.91
CA THR A 43 -22.75 3.70 -1.62
C THR A 43 -22.13 4.59 -0.54
N SER A 44 -21.02 5.27 -0.81
CA SER A 44 -20.41 6.18 0.14
C SER A 44 -19.76 7.39 -0.52
N LYS A 45 -20.02 8.57 0.07
CA LYS A 45 -19.24 9.80 -0.03
C LYS A 45 -17.77 9.45 -0.24
N ALA A 46 -17.14 10.02 -1.27
CA ALA A 46 -15.79 9.70 -1.74
C ALA A 46 -14.88 9.21 -0.61
N PRO A 47 -14.36 7.99 -0.69
CA PRO A 47 -13.32 7.60 0.24
C PRO A 47 -12.06 8.38 -0.13
N GLU A 48 -11.50 9.07 0.83
CA GLU A 48 -10.11 9.49 0.75
C GLU A 48 -9.27 8.27 0.36
N PRO A 49 -8.24 8.42 -0.48
CA PRO A 49 -7.47 7.27 -0.98
C PRO A 49 -6.88 6.50 0.21
N ALA A 50 -7.34 5.29 0.33
CA ALA A 50 -6.89 4.20 1.19
C ALA A 50 -5.78 4.52 2.21
N LEU A 51 -6.17 5.16 3.29
CA LEU A 51 -5.41 5.22 4.55
C LEU A 51 -5.52 3.90 5.35
N GLU A 52 -6.29 2.93 4.85
CA GLU A 52 -6.63 1.71 5.59
C GLU A 52 -5.46 0.72 5.79
N LEU A 53 -4.34 0.88 5.06
CA LEU A 53 -3.16 0.06 5.31
C LEU A 53 -2.48 0.38 6.65
N PHE A 54 -2.88 1.48 7.30
CA PHE A 54 -2.37 1.94 8.58
C PHE A 54 -3.47 2.09 9.64
N ALA A 55 -4.68 1.62 9.38
CA ALA A 55 -5.81 1.72 10.29
C ALA A 55 -5.87 0.61 11.35
N THR A 56 -4.95 -0.33 11.35
CA THR A 56 -4.75 -1.16 12.54
C THR A 56 -3.98 -0.32 13.55
N GLU A 57 -4.44 -0.23 14.75
CA GLU A 57 -3.92 0.49 15.91
C GLU A 57 -2.39 0.36 16.12
N ILE A 58 -1.60 0.88 15.17
CA ILE A 58 -0.21 1.24 15.46
C ILE A 58 -0.29 2.62 16.11
N ALA A 59 -0.92 2.65 17.28
CA ALA A 59 -1.14 3.86 18.06
C ALA A 59 0.06 4.26 18.90
N GLU A 60 1.23 3.66 18.69
CA GLU A 60 2.41 3.99 19.48
C GLU A 60 3.56 4.46 18.60
N GLY A 61 3.53 5.74 18.25
CA GLY A 61 4.75 6.40 17.85
C GLY A 61 4.79 6.99 16.45
N VAL A 62 4.09 8.13 16.28
CA VAL A 62 4.54 9.07 15.24
C VAL A 62 5.79 9.75 15.79
N LEU A 63 6.92 9.49 15.15
CA LEU A 63 8.21 10.09 15.54
C LEU A 63 8.59 11.20 14.57
N SER A 64 9.34 12.15 15.08
CA SER A 64 10.07 13.08 14.21
C SER A 64 11.22 12.35 13.47
N PRO A 65 11.71 12.86 12.34
CA PRO A 65 12.85 12.26 11.65
C PRO A 65 14.10 12.10 12.51
N ALA A 66 14.32 13.02 13.46
CA ALA A 66 15.47 12.98 14.37
C ALA A 66 15.33 11.86 15.41
N GLU A 67 14.14 11.71 16.01
CA GLU A 67 13.85 10.61 16.96
C GLU A 67 13.94 9.26 16.27
N ALA A 68 13.39 9.14 15.06
CA ALA A 68 13.48 7.93 14.25
C ALA A 68 14.95 7.55 13.97
N SER A 69 15.78 8.53 13.57
CA SER A 69 17.20 8.31 13.33
C SER A 69 17.94 7.87 14.59
N ALA A 70 17.65 8.49 15.73
CA ALA A 70 18.25 8.13 17.01
C ALA A 70 17.87 6.70 17.44
N LYS A 71 16.61 6.32 17.21
CA LYS A 71 16.11 4.99 17.53
C LYS A 71 16.71 3.91 16.63
N ILE A 72 16.80 4.16 15.34
CA ILE A 72 17.43 3.27 14.37
C ILE A 72 18.92 3.09 14.68
N ALA A 73 19.62 4.15 15.08
CA ALA A 73 21.04 4.08 15.41
C ALA A 73 21.36 3.18 16.64
N GLN A 74 20.38 2.95 17.50
CA GLN A 74 20.50 2.07 18.66
C GLN A 74 20.13 0.60 18.37
N HIS A 75 19.52 0.38 17.19
CA HIS A 75 19.11 -0.96 16.79
C HIS A 75 20.26 -1.72 16.11
N SER A 76 20.40 -2.99 16.47
CA SER A 76 21.33 -3.91 15.81
C SER A 76 20.54 -5.02 15.14
N GLY A 77 20.42 -4.97 13.84
CA GLY A 77 19.68 -5.96 13.06
C GLY A 77 19.09 -5.35 11.79
N ASP A 78 18.33 -6.16 11.08
CA ASP A 78 17.61 -5.70 9.91
C ASP A 78 16.44 -4.80 10.32
N ILE A 79 16.18 -3.76 9.56
CA ILE A 79 15.00 -2.91 9.71
C ILE A 79 14.08 -3.09 8.52
N ALA A 80 12.78 -3.18 8.75
CA ALA A 80 11.81 -3.22 7.67
C ALA A 80 11.22 -1.82 7.43
N ILE A 81 11.04 -1.47 6.15
CA ILE A 81 10.60 -0.14 5.74
C ILE A 81 9.41 -0.27 4.79
N THR A 82 8.36 0.47 5.07
CA THR A 82 7.28 0.74 4.13
C THR A 82 7.11 2.25 3.95
N TYR A 83 6.56 2.67 2.81
CA TYR A 83 6.49 4.08 2.48
C TYR A 83 5.27 4.41 1.63
N GLN A 84 4.91 5.67 1.62
CA GLN A 84 3.87 6.22 0.75
C GLN A 84 4.45 7.36 -0.08
N LEU A 85 4.20 7.30 -1.39
CA LEU A 85 4.50 8.37 -2.32
C LEU A 85 3.21 9.14 -2.67
N VAL A 86 3.35 10.46 -2.79
CA VAL A 86 2.34 11.35 -3.36
C VAL A 86 3.06 12.17 -4.44
N ASP A 87 2.56 12.17 -5.65
CA ASP A 87 3.17 12.85 -6.80
C ASP A 87 4.67 12.50 -6.98
N GLU A 88 4.99 11.21 -6.87
CA GLU A 88 6.36 10.65 -6.96
C GLU A 88 7.34 11.18 -5.88
N LYS A 89 6.83 11.79 -4.81
CA LYS A 89 7.62 12.26 -3.68
C LYS A 89 7.26 11.47 -2.43
N LEU A 90 8.25 11.24 -1.59
CA LEU A 90 8.01 10.63 -0.29
C LEU A 90 7.11 11.56 0.54
N HIS A 91 6.03 11.01 1.06
CA HIS A 91 5.09 11.72 1.93
C HIS A 91 5.24 11.27 3.38
N ARG A 92 5.38 9.97 3.59
CA ARG A 92 5.59 9.35 4.90
C ARG A 92 6.19 7.97 4.74
N TYR A 93 6.78 7.48 5.81
CA TYR A 93 7.30 6.12 5.88
C TYR A 93 7.11 5.54 7.28
N ALA A 94 7.04 4.22 7.36
CA ALA A 94 7.06 3.50 8.63
C ALA A 94 8.29 2.60 8.66
N VAL A 95 8.83 2.42 9.85
CA VAL A 95 9.97 1.55 10.11
C VAL A 95 9.59 0.57 11.22
N ALA A 96 9.84 -0.70 10.99
CA ALA A 96 9.77 -1.75 11.99
C ALA A 96 11.19 -2.17 12.36
N LEU A 97 11.54 -2.07 13.64
CA LEU A 97 12.77 -2.60 14.20
C LEU A 97 12.57 -4.05 14.66
N THR A 98 11.38 -4.35 15.17
CA THR A 98 10.89 -5.69 15.51
C THR A 98 9.40 -5.75 15.17
N PRO A 99 8.75 -6.92 15.21
CA PRO A 99 7.29 -7.01 14.99
C PRO A 99 6.47 -6.13 15.96
N ASP A 100 6.98 -5.92 17.19
CA ASP A 100 6.30 -5.15 18.24
C ASP A 100 6.82 -3.70 18.35
N ASP A 101 7.84 -3.33 17.59
CA ASP A 101 8.44 -1.99 17.62
C ASP A 101 8.40 -1.35 16.23
N VAL A 102 7.27 -0.73 15.97
CA VAL A 102 6.98 -0.07 14.69
C VAL A 102 6.64 1.39 14.94
N PHE A 103 7.15 2.29 14.09
CA PHE A 103 6.85 3.71 14.17
C PHE A 103 6.67 4.33 12.78
N LEU A 104 5.86 5.39 12.75
CA LEU A 104 5.54 6.17 11.56
C LEU A 104 6.26 7.52 11.60
N VAL A 105 6.72 7.98 10.46
CA VAL A 105 7.34 9.29 10.29
C VAL A 105 6.68 10.03 9.14
N HIS A 106 6.16 11.22 9.42
CA HIS A 106 5.63 12.13 8.41
C HIS A 106 6.77 13.04 7.95
N SER A 107 7.42 12.67 6.86
CA SER A 107 8.52 13.45 6.28
C SER A 107 8.70 13.10 4.81
N SER A 108 9.11 14.08 4.04
CA SER A 108 9.55 13.90 2.64
C SER A 108 11.00 13.45 2.54
N GLU A 109 11.72 13.40 3.65
CA GLU A 109 13.15 13.03 3.71
C GLU A 109 13.34 11.96 4.77
N MET A 110 14.21 11.02 4.48
CA MET A 110 14.73 10.05 5.45
C MET A 110 16.04 10.58 6.03
N GLY A 111 16.36 10.17 7.24
CA GLY A 111 17.65 10.53 7.85
C GLY A 111 18.86 9.83 7.18
N ASP A 112 20.05 10.16 7.61
CA ASP A 112 21.32 9.60 7.10
C ASP A 112 21.41 8.08 7.17
N TRP A 113 20.61 7.47 8.04
CA TRP A 113 20.48 6.02 8.14
C TRP A 113 20.00 5.38 6.82
N ALA A 114 19.25 6.11 6.01
CA ALA A 114 18.73 5.59 4.72
C ALA A 114 19.88 5.32 3.74
N THR A 115 20.87 6.20 3.69
CA THR A 115 22.04 6.09 2.81
C THR A 115 23.20 5.31 3.43
N ASN A 116 23.09 4.91 4.70
CA ASN A 116 24.10 4.10 5.38
C ASN A 116 23.99 2.63 4.99
N SER A 117 24.93 2.12 4.22
CA SER A 117 24.94 0.73 3.76
C SER A 117 25.27 -0.29 4.87
N ALA A 118 25.77 0.16 6.02
CA ALA A 118 26.01 -0.73 7.17
C ALA A 118 24.70 -1.10 7.90
N ILE A 119 23.62 -0.36 7.70
CA ILE A 119 22.29 -0.68 8.22
C ILE A 119 21.57 -1.54 7.19
N SER A 120 21.28 -2.78 7.55
CA SER A 120 20.58 -3.76 6.72
C SER A 120 19.09 -3.43 6.65
N LYS A 121 18.53 -3.36 5.45
CA LYS A 121 17.16 -2.91 5.21
C LYS A 121 16.36 -3.89 4.38
N ILE A 122 15.13 -4.13 4.82
CA ILE A 122 14.11 -4.87 4.10
C ILE A 122 13.07 -3.86 3.60
N ALA A 123 12.70 -3.89 2.34
CA ALA A 123 11.69 -2.98 1.81
C ALA A 123 10.81 -3.68 0.76
N HIS A 124 9.70 -3.04 0.44
CA HIS A 124 8.90 -3.38 -0.72
C HIS A 124 9.14 -2.33 -1.80
N ASP A 125 9.49 -2.77 -3.02
CA ASP A 125 9.91 -1.88 -4.11
C ASP A 125 11.04 -0.90 -3.67
N ALA A 126 12.11 -1.48 -3.14
CA ALA A 126 13.28 -0.74 -2.70
C ALA A 126 13.91 0.13 -3.79
N LYS A 127 13.71 -0.23 -5.07
CA LYS A 127 14.21 0.53 -6.22
C LYS A 127 13.63 1.92 -6.29
N SER A 128 12.34 2.09 -6.02
CA SER A 128 11.69 3.40 -5.98
C SER A 128 12.24 4.28 -4.86
N LEU A 129 12.42 3.73 -3.66
CA LEU A 129 13.05 4.45 -2.55
C LEU A 129 14.52 4.80 -2.83
N ALA A 130 15.28 3.89 -3.42
CA ALA A 130 16.67 4.15 -3.79
C ALA A 130 16.78 5.33 -4.78
N ARG A 131 15.85 5.42 -5.73
CA ARG A 131 15.80 6.52 -6.71
C ARG A 131 15.44 7.87 -6.08
N ILE A 132 14.53 7.88 -5.10
CA ILE A 132 13.99 9.12 -4.51
C ILE A 132 14.85 9.62 -3.34
N ASN A 133 15.24 8.72 -2.45
CA ASN A 133 15.93 9.06 -1.20
C ASN A 133 17.34 8.46 -1.09
N GLY A 134 17.85 7.83 -2.14
CA GLY A 134 19.19 7.25 -2.13
C GLY A 134 19.33 6.03 -1.20
N LEU A 135 18.25 5.26 -0.95
CA LEU A 135 18.26 4.12 -0.04
C LEU A 135 19.36 3.13 -0.44
N THR A 136 20.20 2.75 0.53
CA THR A 136 21.26 1.73 0.37
C THR A 136 21.19 0.69 1.48
N GLY A 137 22.03 -0.35 1.41
CA GLY A 137 22.04 -1.42 2.43
C GLY A 137 20.80 -2.32 2.37
N ILE A 138 20.19 -2.46 1.19
CA ILE A 138 19.02 -3.31 0.98
C ILE A 138 19.47 -4.76 0.97
N CYS A 139 19.03 -5.55 1.95
CA CYS A 139 19.29 -6.99 2.02
C CYS A 139 18.15 -7.82 1.44
N PHE A 140 16.92 -7.29 1.44
CA PHE A 140 15.76 -8.00 0.92
C PHE A 140 14.71 -7.03 0.36
N ASP A 141 14.16 -7.38 -0.80
CA ASP A 141 13.03 -6.68 -1.43
C ASP A 141 11.89 -7.66 -1.63
N THR A 142 10.77 -7.42 -0.95
CA THR A 142 9.61 -8.31 -0.99
C THR A 142 8.91 -8.33 -2.35
N SER A 143 8.95 -7.23 -3.12
CA SER A 143 8.40 -7.17 -4.47
C SER A 143 9.23 -8.03 -5.43
N LEU A 144 10.56 -7.92 -5.34
CA LEU A 144 11.47 -8.72 -6.17
C LEU A 144 11.41 -10.21 -5.80
N ALA A 145 11.35 -10.52 -4.51
CA ALA A 145 11.19 -11.89 -4.03
C ALA A 145 9.89 -12.53 -4.55
N ALA A 146 8.78 -11.80 -4.46
CA ALA A 146 7.49 -12.26 -4.98
C ALA A 146 7.52 -12.50 -6.49
N TYR A 147 8.19 -11.63 -7.23
CA TYR A 147 8.38 -11.82 -8.67
C TYR A 147 9.20 -13.08 -8.99
N LEU A 148 10.25 -13.35 -8.24
CA LEU A 148 11.08 -14.55 -8.44
C LEU A 148 10.33 -15.85 -8.13
N VAL A 149 9.45 -15.83 -7.13
CA VAL A 149 8.62 -16.98 -6.76
C VAL A 149 7.51 -17.25 -7.78
N ASN A 150 6.89 -16.18 -8.30
CA ASN A 150 5.78 -16.29 -9.26
C ASN A 150 5.80 -15.17 -10.31
N PRO A 151 6.63 -15.27 -11.33
CA PRO A 151 6.79 -14.24 -12.36
C PRO A 151 5.57 -14.07 -13.27
N GLY A 152 4.66 -15.05 -13.27
CA GLY A 152 3.43 -15.00 -14.07
C GLY A 152 2.34 -14.12 -13.49
N VAL A 153 2.48 -13.64 -12.28
CA VAL A 153 1.49 -12.80 -11.62
C VAL A 153 1.67 -11.34 -12.06
N ARG A 154 0.56 -10.73 -12.44
CA ARG A 154 0.54 -9.38 -13.03
C ARG A 154 0.86 -8.27 -12.03
N SER A 155 0.49 -8.44 -10.76
CA SER A 155 0.74 -7.47 -9.69
C SER A 155 1.60 -8.06 -8.60
N GLN A 156 2.61 -7.32 -8.20
CA GLN A 156 3.49 -7.61 -7.08
C GLN A 156 3.36 -6.50 -6.00
N GLU A 157 2.20 -5.85 -5.92
CA GLU A 157 1.92 -4.89 -4.87
C GLU A 157 1.90 -5.56 -3.49
N PHE A 158 2.27 -4.81 -2.46
CA PHE A 158 2.40 -5.34 -1.10
C PHE A 158 1.11 -6.03 -0.62
N LYS A 159 -0.05 -5.43 -0.89
CA LYS A 159 -1.36 -6.01 -0.57
C LYS A 159 -1.58 -7.37 -1.22
N ASP A 160 -1.25 -7.50 -2.51
CA ASP A 160 -1.44 -8.75 -3.24
C ASP A 160 -0.49 -9.85 -2.75
N ILE A 161 0.71 -9.45 -2.31
CA ILE A 161 1.69 -10.35 -1.70
C ILE A 161 1.18 -10.84 -0.35
N GLN A 162 0.66 -9.94 0.46
CA GLN A 162 0.10 -10.27 1.76
C GLN A 162 -1.11 -11.19 1.67
N GLU A 163 -2.02 -10.96 0.71
CA GLU A 163 -3.17 -11.85 0.47
C GLU A 163 -2.74 -13.27 0.01
N ARG A 164 -1.62 -13.39 -0.69
CA ARG A 164 -1.13 -14.69 -1.20
C ARG A 164 -0.32 -15.50 -0.20
N TRP A 165 0.50 -14.84 0.59
CA TRP A 165 1.49 -15.49 1.46
C TRP A 165 1.43 -15.03 2.91
N GLY A 166 0.63 -14.03 3.23
CA GLY A 166 0.37 -13.66 4.61
C GLY A 166 -0.40 -14.76 5.34
N ASP A 167 -0.09 -14.97 6.59
CA ASP A 167 -0.76 -15.96 7.46
C ASP A 167 -2.18 -15.54 7.87
N GLY A 168 -2.68 -14.43 7.34
CA GLY A 168 -3.99 -13.87 7.69
C GLY A 168 -4.07 -13.30 9.11
N SER A 169 -3.00 -13.35 9.89
CA SER A 169 -2.99 -12.88 11.29
C SER A 169 -2.84 -11.36 11.44
N GLY A 170 -2.69 -10.64 10.38
CA GLY A 170 -2.22 -9.27 10.43
C GLY A 170 -3.10 -8.19 9.84
N ILE A 171 -4.35 -8.41 9.47
CA ILE A 171 -5.27 -7.30 9.13
C ILE A 171 -6.72 -7.77 9.31
N ASN A 172 -7.30 -7.49 10.44
CA ASN A 172 -8.74 -7.35 10.61
C ASN A 172 -9.08 -5.88 10.70
#